data_46fd808bbf19ca932c0e498845cd92af
#
_entry.id   46fd808bbf19ca932c0e498845cd92af
#
_cell.length_a   1.000
_cell.length_b   1.000
_cell.length_c   1.000
_cell.angle_alpha   90.00
_cell.angle_beta   90.00
_cell.angle_gamma   90.00
#
_symmetry.space_group_name_H-M   'P 1'
#
loop_
_entity.id
_entity.type
_entity.pdbx_description
1 polymer ?
#
loop_
_entity_poly.entity_id
_entity_poly.type
_entity_poly.pdbx_seq_one_letter_code
_entity_poly.pdbx_strand_id
1 'polypeptide(L)'
;MARRPVLRLAGVAAAAAVLAAGCATVPTVGQPRTVIGATGQNPQFVQPIPPVPQPRWDAESIVLGFVAASASFAGHHAAAQQFLTPGARQRYRLGSWPIAVVKGPLGVTTSKTGPNTTQVTLPTKQLATITDIGQEVYKPTSGEYTFTVVKTGGQSRISHVSSPALLLTQDSFMDVYQPRNLYFWSPTYLKLVPEPVFAPQQDTYAAAAASLVNALLRTNQDRGDNQRDRTWLAGATKTAFRPGTTLIGKKVTIAGQTATVNLGGAAARASSMELARMAQQIVTTLTSTSYGAPAIARHVDLLVNGQLVDSNEQPSLPGAAPASGLLYYLASNGTVSVWKGQNSKSIRNSVGRGQIPFTELAVLTEPTEATRLFAGAVSSGRGCTVYHGTLLGITPLTPTSLPDPLSGPCTSVSWDSQGDIWAVTARGIWVLPPGKQHFVSVTSEDGGSLPLLPGGSPAGYHVLSVRVAPDAVRVAMLVQVDGSASKPGPKEVVMAAVTRTPQGQFVLGSTVAVGPTLAGPSALDWLDADDLVVLAGSELYSVPVNGGAQERITPAPAGAVSLTATGTGQIALAGGGQIWVSSGLDQGMQQITAQGSNVAYQE
;
A
#
# COMPACT_ATOMS: atom_id res chain seq x y z
N MET A 1 9.73 71.03 -47.23
CA MET A 1 10.17 69.99 -48.17
C MET A 1 10.70 68.84 -47.37
N ALA A 2 10.19 67.60 -47.64
CA ALA A 2 10.68 66.29 -47.20
C ALA A 2 10.65 65.98 -45.68
N ARG A 3 9.51 65.62 -45.21
CA ARG A 3 9.35 64.76 -44.00
C ARG A 3 8.63 63.49 -44.41
N ARG A 4 9.33 62.33 -44.43
CA ARG A 4 8.83 60.97 -44.31
C ARG A 4 9.93 59.99 -44.72
N PRO A 5 10.55 59.31 -43.76
CA PRO A 5 10.42 57.87 -43.69
C PRO A 5 10.58 57.28 -42.27
N VAL A 6 10.23 57.97 -41.20
CA VAL A 6 10.41 57.37 -39.81
C VAL A 6 9.25 56.50 -39.36
N LEU A 7 8.08 56.58 -40.02
CA LEU A 7 6.91 55.86 -39.58
C LEU A 7 6.80 54.36 -40.06
N ARG A 8 7.66 53.96 -41.01
CA ARG A 8 7.63 52.56 -41.54
C ARG A 8 8.56 51.59 -40.80
N LEU A 9 9.56 52.11 -40.08
CA LEU A 9 10.41 51.21 -39.25
C LEU A 9 9.83 50.90 -37.88
N ALA A 10 8.95 51.71 -37.32
CA ALA A 10 8.29 51.45 -36.06
C ALA A 10 7.23 50.33 -36.15
N GLY A 11 6.60 50.15 -37.32
CA GLY A 11 5.59 49.10 -37.55
C GLY A 11 6.19 47.68 -37.66
N VAL A 12 7.41 47.55 -38.19
CA VAL A 12 8.07 46.27 -38.35
C VAL A 12 8.69 45.79 -37.03
N ALA A 13 9.14 46.70 -36.16
CA ALA A 13 9.65 46.34 -34.83
C ALA A 13 8.53 45.91 -33.85
N ALA A 14 7.33 46.51 -33.99
CA ALA A 14 6.18 46.08 -33.18
C ALA A 14 5.61 44.72 -33.60
N ALA A 15 5.64 44.34 -34.89
CA ALA A 15 5.22 43.05 -35.39
C ALA A 15 6.21 41.91 -35.03
N ALA A 16 7.50 42.20 -34.94
CA ALA A 16 8.52 41.25 -34.50
C ALA A 16 8.48 40.97 -32.98
N ALA A 17 8.05 41.95 -32.15
CA ALA A 17 7.92 41.78 -30.71
C ALA A 17 6.69 40.95 -30.32
N VAL A 18 5.62 40.90 -31.12
CA VAL A 18 4.43 40.09 -30.88
C VAL A 18 4.66 38.61 -31.29
N LEU A 19 5.58 38.34 -32.20
CA LEU A 19 5.92 36.97 -32.60
C LEU A 19 6.93 36.27 -31.66
N ALA A 20 7.64 37.04 -30.79
CA ALA A 20 8.57 36.47 -29.80
C ALA A 20 7.94 36.21 -28.43
N ALA A 21 6.69 36.64 -28.18
CA ALA A 21 5.96 36.39 -26.94
C ALA A 21 5.13 35.07 -26.95
N GLY A 22 5.25 34.29 -28.02
CA GLY A 22 4.56 32.99 -28.18
C GLY A 22 5.34 31.77 -27.70
N CYS A 23 6.34 31.93 -26.82
CA CYS A 23 6.83 30.77 -26.05
C CYS A 23 5.77 30.36 -25.07
N ALA A 24 4.91 29.43 -25.52
CA ALA A 24 4.00 28.72 -24.68
C ALA A 24 4.75 28.21 -23.45
N THR A 25 4.41 28.73 -22.28
CA THR A 25 4.66 28.04 -21.02
C THR A 25 3.89 26.75 -21.08
N VAL A 26 4.58 25.67 -21.43
CA VAL A 26 4.06 24.32 -21.21
C VAL A 26 3.82 24.23 -19.71
N PRO A 27 2.60 23.99 -19.23
CA PRO A 27 2.37 23.80 -17.82
C PRO A 27 3.11 22.53 -17.42
N THR A 28 4.20 22.68 -16.66
CA THR A 28 5.01 21.58 -16.14
C THR A 28 4.38 20.95 -14.89
N VAL A 29 3.16 21.32 -14.54
CA VAL A 29 2.43 20.82 -13.36
C VAL A 29 1.04 20.37 -13.79
N GLY A 30 0.94 19.13 -14.08
CA GLY A 30 -0.27 18.34 -14.25
C GLY A 30 0.17 16.90 -14.23
N GLN A 31 -0.39 16.10 -13.33
CA GLN A 31 -0.21 14.66 -13.42
C GLN A 31 -0.53 14.22 -14.84
N PRO A 32 0.30 13.43 -15.51
CA PRO A 32 0.02 12.93 -16.83
C PRO A 32 -1.28 12.11 -16.75
N ARG A 33 -2.38 12.69 -17.22
CA ARG A 33 -3.62 11.93 -17.41
C ARG A 33 -3.40 11.00 -18.59
N THR A 34 -3.13 9.75 -18.29
CA THR A 34 -3.06 8.72 -19.32
C THR A 34 -4.46 8.56 -19.90
N VAL A 35 -4.64 9.04 -21.13
CA VAL A 35 -5.87 8.80 -21.89
C VAL A 35 -5.80 7.34 -22.33
N ILE A 36 -6.71 6.50 -21.82
CA ILE A 36 -6.88 5.15 -22.34
C ILE A 36 -7.25 5.28 -23.82
N GLY A 37 -6.33 4.88 -24.70
CA GLY A 37 -6.53 4.98 -26.14
C GLY A 37 -7.74 4.16 -26.60
N ALA A 38 -8.41 4.60 -27.65
CA ALA A 38 -9.58 3.93 -28.22
C ALA A 38 -9.32 2.48 -28.70
N THR A 39 -8.06 2.08 -28.80
CA THR A 39 -7.64 0.75 -29.25
C THR A 39 -7.57 -0.31 -28.13
N GLY A 40 -7.79 0.06 -26.87
CA GLY A 40 -7.70 -0.88 -25.74
C GLY A 40 -6.30 -1.45 -25.49
N GLN A 41 -5.27 -0.98 -26.19
CA GLN A 41 -3.87 -1.35 -25.93
C GLN A 41 -3.31 -0.55 -24.76
N ASN A 42 -2.41 -1.17 -24.00
CA ASN A 42 -1.66 -0.51 -22.93
C ASN A 42 -0.40 0.15 -23.53
N PRO A 43 -0.38 1.46 -23.78
CA PRO A 43 0.74 2.11 -24.47
C PRO A 43 2.02 2.19 -23.61
N GLN A 44 1.93 1.89 -22.32
CA GLN A 44 3.05 1.94 -21.38
C GLN A 44 3.80 0.61 -21.29
N PHE A 45 3.25 -0.47 -21.81
CA PHE A 45 3.87 -1.79 -21.75
C PHE A 45 4.54 -2.16 -23.07
N VAL A 46 5.87 -2.26 -23.03
CA VAL A 46 6.66 -2.86 -24.11
C VAL A 46 6.99 -4.27 -23.68
N GLN A 47 6.35 -5.27 -24.32
CA GLN A 47 6.59 -6.66 -23.97
C GLN A 47 8.03 -7.05 -24.34
N PRO A 48 8.86 -7.48 -23.38
CA PRO A 48 10.19 -7.97 -23.68
C PRO A 48 10.09 -9.23 -24.53
N ILE A 49 10.88 -9.30 -25.60
CA ILE A 49 10.98 -10.52 -26.41
C ILE A 49 11.81 -11.54 -25.62
N PRO A 50 11.22 -12.64 -25.13
CA PRO A 50 11.94 -13.60 -24.34
C PRO A 50 12.97 -14.35 -25.20
N PRO A 51 14.18 -14.63 -24.67
CA PRO A 51 15.14 -15.45 -25.37
C PRO A 51 14.62 -16.87 -25.59
N VAL A 52 15.11 -17.51 -26.66
CA VAL A 52 14.90 -18.94 -26.92
C VAL A 52 16.24 -19.67 -26.87
N PRO A 53 16.28 -20.94 -26.39
CA PRO A 53 17.54 -21.67 -26.24
C PRO A 53 18.19 -21.91 -27.61
N GLN A 54 19.46 -21.52 -27.76
CA GLN A 54 20.22 -21.70 -29.00
C GLN A 54 21.02 -23.01 -29.00
N PRO A 55 21.25 -23.64 -30.14
CA PRO A 55 21.92 -24.95 -30.21
C PRO A 55 23.34 -25.00 -29.65
N ARG A 56 24.07 -23.87 -29.65
CA ARG A 56 25.48 -23.80 -29.22
C ARG A 56 25.64 -23.22 -27.82
N TRP A 57 24.57 -22.90 -27.12
CA TRP A 57 24.66 -22.35 -25.78
C TRP A 57 25.22 -23.39 -24.81
N ASP A 58 26.17 -22.95 -24.00
CA ASP A 58 26.69 -23.70 -22.87
C ASP A 58 25.70 -23.78 -21.71
N ALA A 59 26.07 -24.41 -20.62
CA ALA A 59 25.21 -24.59 -19.46
C ALA A 59 24.86 -23.27 -18.78
N GLU A 60 25.81 -22.35 -18.70
CA GLU A 60 25.60 -21.00 -18.14
C GLU A 60 24.59 -20.20 -18.96
N SER A 61 24.81 -20.10 -20.26
CA SER A 61 23.90 -19.39 -21.18
C SER A 61 22.48 -19.94 -21.15
N ILE A 62 22.32 -21.26 -20.99
CA ILE A 62 21.00 -21.92 -20.87
C ILE A 62 20.31 -21.49 -19.57
N VAL A 63 21.01 -21.43 -18.44
CA VAL A 63 20.42 -21.04 -17.15
C VAL A 63 20.08 -19.55 -17.14
N LEU A 64 20.99 -18.69 -17.58
CA LEU A 64 20.72 -17.25 -17.68
C LEU A 64 19.58 -16.96 -18.68
N GLY A 65 19.53 -17.68 -19.79
CA GLY A 65 18.43 -17.60 -20.74
C GLY A 65 17.09 -18.07 -20.15
N PHE A 66 17.08 -19.11 -19.32
CA PHE A 66 15.91 -19.55 -18.57
C PHE A 66 15.39 -18.46 -17.63
N VAL A 67 16.30 -17.85 -16.84
CA VAL A 67 15.95 -16.75 -15.93
C VAL A 67 15.37 -15.57 -16.70
N ALA A 68 16.03 -15.14 -17.79
CA ALA A 68 15.52 -14.05 -18.62
C ALA A 68 14.16 -14.39 -19.28
N ALA A 69 13.98 -15.62 -19.76
CA ALA A 69 12.71 -16.07 -20.34
C ALA A 69 11.59 -16.21 -19.31
N SER A 70 11.94 -16.39 -18.02
CA SER A 70 10.97 -16.47 -16.91
C SER A 70 10.27 -15.15 -16.65
N ALA A 71 10.81 -14.02 -17.09
CA ALA A 71 10.15 -12.71 -17.03
C ALA A 71 8.91 -12.63 -17.95
N SER A 72 8.84 -13.46 -19.02
CA SER A 72 7.66 -13.50 -19.88
C SER A 72 6.55 -14.36 -19.29
N PHE A 73 5.43 -13.73 -18.95
CA PHE A 73 4.23 -14.41 -18.43
C PHE A 73 3.42 -15.11 -19.53
N ALA A 74 3.61 -14.75 -20.81
CA ALA A 74 2.85 -15.26 -21.94
C ALA A 74 2.79 -16.79 -21.98
N GLY A 75 1.58 -17.36 -22.17
CA GLY A 75 1.38 -18.80 -22.23
C GLY A 75 1.81 -19.55 -20.96
N HIS A 76 1.66 -18.97 -19.77
CA HIS A 76 2.14 -19.53 -18.50
C HIS A 76 3.65 -19.83 -18.53
N HIS A 77 4.45 -18.83 -18.91
CA HIS A 77 5.91 -18.92 -19.08
C HIS A 77 6.37 -19.91 -20.16
N ALA A 78 5.62 -19.96 -21.30
CA ALA A 78 5.92 -20.88 -22.40
C ALA A 78 7.36 -20.72 -22.94
N ALA A 79 7.91 -19.51 -22.93
CA ALA A 79 9.29 -19.26 -23.36
C ALA A 79 10.30 -19.95 -22.42
N ALA A 80 10.14 -19.82 -21.11
CA ALA A 80 11.01 -20.48 -20.13
C ALA A 80 10.90 -22.01 -20.19
N GLN A 81 9.73 -22.55 -20.50
CA GLN A 81 9.56 -24.01 -20.66
C GLN A 81 10.42 -24.60 -21.76
N GLN A 82 10.83 -23.83 -22.79
CA GLN A 82 11.68 -24.31 -23.87
C GLN A 82 13.11 -24.64 -23.42
N PHE A 83 13.55 -24.08 -22.28
CA PHE A 83 14.85 -24.35 -21.69
C PHE A 83 14.91 -25.66 -20.91
N LEU A 84 13.76 -26.27 -20.62
CA LEU A 84 13.65 -27.51 -19.87
C LEU A 84 13.72 -28.74 -20.78
N THR A 85 14.23 -29.84 -20.22
CA THR A 85 14.07 -31.15 -20.87
C THR A 85 12.59 -31.56 -20.89
N PRO A 86 12.17 -32.48 -21.81
CA PRO A 86 10.79 -32.96 -21.82
C PRO A 86 10.29 -33.47 -20.46
N GLY A 87 11.11 -34.25 -19.74
CA GLY A 87 10.77 -34.76 -18.43
C GLY A 87 10.69 -33.66 -17.35
N ALA A 88 11.55 -32.65 -17.40
CA ALA A 88 11.47 -31.50 -16.50
C ALA A 88 10.22 -30.65 -16.81
N ARG A 89 9.88 -30.47 -18.08
CA ARG A 89 8.68 -29.73 -18.51
C ARG A 89 7.39 -30.37 -18.00
N GLN A 90 7.30 -31.69 -18.01
CA GLN A 90 6.15 -32.43 -17.44
C GLN A 90 6.08 -32.31 -15.92
N ARG A 91 7.23 -32.30 -15.24
CA ARG A 91 7.34 -32.21 -13.78
C ARG A 91 7.06 -30.80 -13.26
N TYR A 92 7.55 -29.78 -13.96
CA TYR A 92 7.53 -28.40 -13.49
C TYR A 92 6.42 -27.60 -14.18
N ARG A 93 5.38 -27.27 -13.40
CA ARG A 93 4.29 -26.40 -13.86
C ARG A 93 4.65 -24.94 -13.53
N LEU A 94 5.47 -24.31 -14.38
CA LEU A 94 6.02 -22.97 -14.09
C LEU A 94 4.96 -21.92 -13.79
N GLY A 95 3.79 -21.98 -14.39
CA GLY A 95 2.71 -21.01 -14.17
C GLY A 95 2.07 -21.06 -12.78
N SER A 96 2.42 -22.05 -11.93
CA SER A 96 2.00 -22.13 -10.53
C SER A 96 3.17 -21.94 -9.54
N TRP A 97 4.34 -21.57 -10.04
CA TRP A 97 5.49 -21.32 -9.20
C TRP A 97 5.45 -19.90 -8.63
N PRO A 98 5.83 -19.71 -7.36
CA PRO A 98 6.09 -18.38 -6.85
C PRO A 98 7.30 -17.75 -7.56
N ILE A 99 7.38 -16.42 -7.52
CA ILE A 99 8.51 -15.69 -8.09
C ILE A 99 9.43 -15.29 -6.96
N ALA A 100 10.70 -15.70 -7.05
CA ALA A 100 11.74 -15.21 -6.17
C ALA A 100 12.37 -13.95 -6.79
N VAL A 101 12.12 -12.81 -6.18
CA VAL A 101 12.72 -11.52 -6.59
C VAL A 101 14.08 -11.39 -5.93
N VAL A 102 15.13 -11.26 -6.73
CA VAL A 102 16.53 -11.25 -6.27
C VAL A 102 17.24 -9.97 -6.69
N LYS A 103 18.27 -9.59 -5.94
CA LYS A 103 19.13 -8.48 -6.30
C LYS A 103 20.02 -8.87 -7.50
N GLY A 104 20.03 -8.05 -8.56
CA GLY A 104 20.96 -8.19 -9.68
C GLY A 104 22.30 -7.49 -9.43
N PRO A 105 23.29 -7.72 -10.29
CA PRO A 105 23.38 -8.77 -11.29
C PRO A 105 23.61 -10.15 -10.67
N LEU A 106 23.27 -11.24 -11.40
CA LEU A 106 23.46 -12.61 -10.93
C LEU A 106 24.91 -13.08 -11.14
N GLY A 107 25.53 -13.56 -10.09
CA GLY A 107 26.76 -14.33 -10.20
C GLY A 107 26.46 -15.75 -10.71
N VAL A 108 27.41 -16.36 -11.40
CA VAL A 108 27.28 -17.73 -11.94
C VAL A 108 28.52 -18.53 -11.61
N THR A 109 28.34 -19.74 -11.10
CA THR A 109 29.39 -20.74 -10.98
C THR A 109 28.97 -22.03 -11.66
N THR A 110 29.92 -22.69 -12.32
CA THR A 110 29.66 -23.94 -13.06
C THR A 110 30.57 -25.03 -12.59
N SER A 111 30.05 -26.26 -12.45
CA SER A 111 30.83 -27.46 -12.12
C SER A 111 30.39 -28.63 -12.99
N LYS A 112 31.33 -29.31 -13.65
CA LYS A 112 31.04 -30.54 -14.40
C LYS A 112 30.82 -31.69 -13.42
N THR A 113 29.62 -32.30 -13.45
CA THR A 113 29.24 -33.43 -12.60
C THR A 113 29.19 -34.76 -13.39
N GLY A 114 29.38 -34.69 -14.71
CA GLY A 114 29.44 -35.86 -15.60
C GLY A 114 29.84 -35.49 -17.03
N PRO A 115 30.00 -36.47 -17.91
CA PRO A 115 30.43 -36.22 -19.32
C PRO A 115 29.55 -35.25 -20.08
N ASN A 116 28.24 -35.31 -19.83
CA ASN A 116 27.24 -34.47 -20.47
C ASN A 116 26.38 -33.69 -19.46
N THR A 117 26.82 -33.58 -18.22
CA THR A 117 26.09 -32.97 -17.13
C THR A 117 26.92 -31.88 -16.48
N THR A 118 26.33 -30.69 -16.39
CA THR A 118 26.93 -29.53 -15.71
C THR A 118 25.96 -29.01 -14.68
N GLN A 119 26.42 -28.76 -13.49
CA GLN A 119 25.72 -28.04 -12.45
C GLN A 119 26.05 -26.55 -12.59
N VAL A 120 25.00 -25.72 -12.58
CA VAL A 120 25.10 -24.26 -12.60
C VAL A 120 24.49 -23.74 -11.32
N THR A 121 25.24 -22.98 -10.55
CA THR A 121 24.79 -22.38 -9.29
C THR A 121 24.77 -20.86 -9.40
N LEU A 122 23.66 -20.26 -9.00
CA LEU A 122 23.46 -18.82 -8.91
C LEU A 122 23.41 -18.42 -7.44
N PRO A 123 24.49 -17.84 -6.87
CA PRO A 123 24.43 -17.19 -5.58
C PRO A 123 23.46 -16.00 -5.66
N THR A 124 22.53 -15.92 -4.74
CA THR A 124 21.48 -14.91 -4.79
C THR A 124 21.31 -14.22 -3.44
N LYS A 125 20.96 -12.95 -3.50
CA LYS A 125 20.34 -12.21 -2.40
C LYS A 125 18.88 -12.02 -2.75
N GLN A 126 18.03 -12.93 -2.27
CA GLN A 126 16.59 -12.82 -2.45
C GLN A 126 16.06 -11.66 -1.60
N LEU A 127 15.20 -10.83 -2.16
CA LEU A 127 14.56 -9.68 -1.52
C LEU A 127 13.16 -10.06 -1.04
N ALA A 128 12.38 -10.67 -1.93
CA ALA A 128 11.01 -11.05 -1.68
C ALA A 128 10.60 -12.30 -2.45
N THR A 129 9.46 -12.85 -2.09
CA THR A 129 8.74 -13.87 -2.86
C THR A 129 7.37 -13.30 -3.26
N ILE A 130 7.01 -13.42 -4.54
CA ILE A 130 5.66 -13.11 -5.00
C ILE A 130 4.90 -14.43 -5.11
N THR A 131 3.77 -14.50 -4.42
CA THR A 131 2.90 -15.68 -4.42
C THR A 131 2.18 -15.83 -5.77
N ASP A 132 1.51 -16.95 -6.00
CA ASP A 132 0.72 -17.20 -7.21
C ASP A 132 -0.52 -16.29 -7.34
N ILE A 133 -0.96 -15.65 -6.25
CA ILE A 133 -1.99 -14.60 -6.25
C ILE A 133 -1.41 -13.19 -6.38
N GLY A 134 -0.09 -13.05 -6.50
CA GLY A 134 0.60 -11.77 -6.69
C GLY A 134 0.97 -11.04 -5.40
N GLN A 135 0.81 -11.65 -4.22
CA GLN A 135 1.23 -11.02 -2.96
C GLN A 135 2.74 -11.04 -2.80
N GLU A 136 3.29 -9.93 -2.33
CA GLU A 136 4.68 -9.85 -1.93
C GLU A 136 4.85 -10.34 -0.48
N VAL A 137 5.76 -11.29 -0.31
CA VAL A 137 6.29 -11.70 1.00
C VAL A 137 7.74 -11.23 1.07
N TYR A 138 7.94 -10.09 1.69
CA TYR A 138 9.28 -9.52 1.91
C TYR A 138 10.04 -10.35 2.94
N LYS A 139 11.06 -11.06 2.48
CA LYS A 139 11.92 -11.90 3.33
C LYS A 139 13.33 -11.93 2.76
N PRO A 140 14.17 -10.92 3.06
CA PRO A 140 15.54 -10.91 2.57
C PRO A 140 16.32 -12.10 3.09
N THR A 141 16.82 -12.93 2.16
CA THR A 141 17.66 -14.09 2.47
C THR A 141 18.78 -14.22 1.46
N SER A 142 19.94 -14.68 1.93
CA SER A 142 21.01 -15.10 1.04
C SER A 142 20.96 -16.61 0.83
N GLY A 143 21.13 -17.07 -0.39
CA GLY A 143 21.05 -18.48 -0.74
C GLY A 143 21.60 -18.76 -2.13
N GLU A 144 21.37 -19.96 -2.60
CA GLU A 144 21.83 -20.42 -3.90
C GLU A 144 20.70 -21.15 -4.65
N TYR A 145 20.58 -20.84 -5.93
CA TYR A 145 19.75 -21.61 -6.86
C TYR A 145 20.64 -22.48 -7.71
N THR A 146 20.40 -23.78 -7.69
CA THR A 146 21.20 -24.76 -8.44
C THR A 146 20.38 -25.40 -9.53
N PHE A 147 20.97 -25.45 -10.73
CA PHE A 147 20.38 -26.03 -11.93
C PHE A 147 21.26 -27.17 -12.44
N THR A 148 20.65 -28.28 -12.78
CA THR A 148 21.35 -29.35 -13.50
C THR A 148 21.05 -29.24 -14.98
N VAL A 149 22.08 -29.00 -15.78
CA VAL A 149 21.98 -28.90 -17.23
C VAL A 149 22.56 -30.15 -17.87
N VAL A 150 21.81 -30.77 -18.78
CA VAL A 150 22.23 -31.94 -19.54
C VAL A 150 22.36 -31.62 -21.04
N LYS A 151 23.38 -32.19 -21.68
CA LYS A 151 23.59 -32.05 -23.13
C LYS A 151 23.15 -33.33 -23.83
N THR A 152 22.15 -33.23 -24.69
CA THR A 152 21.63 -34.35 -25.48
C THR A 152 21.48 -33.93 -26.93
N GLY A 153 22.02 -34.71 -27.89
CA GLY A 153 21.93 -34.38 -29.31
C GLY A 153 22.56 -33.02 -29.68
N GLY A 154 23.60 -32.61 -28.99
CA GLY A 154 24.27 -31.33 -29.21
C GLY A 154 23.57 -30.10 -28.57
N GLN A 155 22.43 -30.30 -27.91
CA GLN A 155 21.67 -29.24 -27.27
C GLN A 155 21.69 -29.36 -25.74
N SER A 156 21.91 -28.24 -25.05
CA SER A 156 21.87 -28.17 -23.60
C SER A 156 20.45 -27.80 -23.12
N ARG A 157 19.96 -28.48 -22.07
CA ARG A 157 18.65 -28.21 -21.44
C ARG A 157 18.71 -28.46 -19.94
N ILE A 158 17.89 -27.74 -19.16
CA ILE A 158 17.75 -27.91 -17.72
C ILE A 158 16.92 -29.16 -17.43
N SER A 159 17.50 -30.10 -16.67
CA SER A 159 16.83 -31.32 -16.23
C SER A 159 16.32 -31.25 -14.79
N HIS A 160 16.94 -30.40 -13.96
CA HIS A 160 16.56 -30.22 -12.56
C HIS A 160 16.80 -28.79 -12.08
N VAL A 161 15.95 -28.32 -11.16
CA VAL A 161 16.03 -27.04 -10.45
C VAL A 161 15.91 -27.34 -8.96
N SER A 162 16.78 -26.78 -8.13
CA SER A 162 16.84 -27.05 -6.69
C SER A 162 15.63 -26.49 -5.92
N SER A 163 15.03 -25.42 -6.39
CA SER A 163 13.88 -24.78 -5.78
C SER A 163 12.78 -24.48 -6.79
N PRO A 164 11.52 -24.82 -6.53
CA PRO A 164 10.41 -24.59 -7.43
C PRO A 164 9.93 -23.13 -7.37
N ALA A 165 10.80 -22.18 -7.76
CA ALA A 165 10.49 -20.77 -7.91
C ALA A 165 11.01 -20.23 -9.24
N LEU A 166 10.29 -19.29 -9.83
CA LEU A 166 10.80 -18.49 -10.94
C LEU A 166 11.72 -17.41 -10.38
N LEU A 167 12.95 -17.35 -10.87
CA LEU A 167 13.94 -16.39 -10.43
C LEU A 167 13.90 -15.16 -11.35
N LEU A 168 13.62 -13.97 -10.79
CA LEU A 168 13.70 -12.70 -11.49
C LEU A 168 14.58 -11.73 -10.72
N THR A 169 15.41 -10.98 -11.43
CA THR A 169 16.06 -9.82 -10.82
C THR A 169 15.01 -8.74 -10.51
N GLN A 170 15.27 -7.89 -9.53
CA GLN A 170 14.36 -6.80 -9.17
C GLN A 170 14.00 -5.92 -10.38
N ASP A 171 14.99 -5.55 -11.20
CA ASP A 171 14.76 -4.75 -12.40
C ASP A 171 13.84 -5.48 -13.40
N SER A 172 14.17 -6.74 -13.73
CA SER A 172 13.34 -7.55 -14.62
C SER A 172 11.94 -7.80 -14.08
N PHE A 173 11.77 -7.88 -12.76
CA PHE A 173 10.46 -8.00 -12.13
C PHE A 173 9.63 -6.72 -12.31
N MET A 174 10.20 -5.56 -12.01
CA MET A 174 9.51 -4.27 -12.15
C MET A 174 9.19 -3.91 -13.60
N ASP A 175 9.95 -4.42 -14.57
CA ASP A 175 9.66 -4.25 -16.00
C ASP A 175 8.40 -4.99 -16.45
N VAL A 176 8.04 -6.11 -15.81
CA VAL A 176 6.97 -7.00 -16.29
C VAL A 176 5.82 -7.18 -15.30
N TYR A 177 5.97 -6.78 -14.04
CA TYR A 177 4.93 -6.76 -13.02
C TYR A 177 4.72 -5.33 -12.52
N GLN A 178 3.49 -5.01 -12.20
CA GLN A 178 3.13 -3.70 -11.64
C GLN A 178 2.24 -3.88 -10.42
N PRO A 179 2.37 -3.02 -9.41
CA PRO A 179 1.50 -3.04 -8.26
C PRO A 179 0.07 -2.67 -8.68
N ARG A 180 -0.90 -3.39 -8.15
CA ARG A 180 -2.34 -3.19 -8.35
C ARG A 180 -3.06 -3.48 -7.05
N ASN A 181 -4.24 -2.92 -6.86
CA ASN A 181 -5.11 -3.26 -5.75
C ASN A 181 -6.26 -4.16 -6.20
N LEU A 182 -6.45 -5.25 -5.48
CA LEU A 182 -7.72 -5.95 -5.44
C LEU A 182 -8.52 -5.37 -4.28
N TYR A 183 -9.82 -5.16 -4.45
CA TYR A 183 -10.64 -4.59 -3.39
C TYR A 183 -11.54 -5.64 -2.77
N PHE A 184 -11.57 -5.70 -1.44
CA PHE A 184 -12.42 -6.58 -0.64
C PHE A 184 -13.28 -5.77 0.31
N TRP A 185 -14.41 -6.30 0.71
CA TRP A 185 -15.29 -5.65 1.64
C TRP A 185 -14.76 -5.73 3.09
N SER A 186 -14.92 -4.65 3.84
CA SER A 186 -14.80 -4.70 5.29
C SER A 186 -15.86 -5.67 5.87
N PRO A 187 -15.68 -6.20 7.09
CA PRO A 187 -16.61 -7.14 7.69
C PRO A 187 -18.05 -6.65 7.78
N THR A 188 -18.24 -5.33 7.86
CA THR A 188 -19.54 -4.65 7.90
C THR A 188 -20.16 -4.37 6.53
N TYR A 189 -19.43 -4.61 5.44
CA TYR A 189 -19.78 -4.20 4.07
C TYR A 189 -19.99 -2.68 3.88
N LEU A 190 -19.35 -1.85 4.70
CA LEU A 190 -19.45 -0.40 4.60
C LEU A 190 -18.33 0.21 3.77
N LYS A 191 -17.17 -0.45 3.69
CA LYS A 191 -15.99 0.05 2.98
C LYS A 191 -15.33 -1.04 2.16
N LEU A 192 -14.69 -0.64 1.07
CA LEU A 192 -13.80 -1.49 0.29
C LEU A 192 -12.36 -1.26 0.75
N VAL A 193 -11.67 -2.34 1.02
CA VAL A 193 -10.31 -2.41 1.55
C VAL A 193 -9.39 -2.84 0.42
N PRO A 194 -8.37 -2.05 0.06
CA PRO A 194 -7.41 -2.44 -0.96
C PRO A 194 -6.46 -3.52 -0.44
N GLU A 195 -6.31 -4.55 -1.24
CA GLU A 195 -5.34 -5.64 -1.09
C GLU A 195 -4.27 -5.48 -2.16
N PRO A 196 -3.06 -5.10 -1.81
CA PRO A 196 -1.99 -4.92 -2.77
C PRO A 196 -1.51 -6.25 -3.35
N VAL A 197 -1.39 -6.29 -4.68
CA VAL A 197 -0.86 -7.42 -5.44
C VAL A 197 0.02 -6.94 -6.58
N PHE A 198 1.02 -7.72 -6.95
CA PHE A 198 1.76 -7.53 -8.19
C PHE A 198 1.07 -8.32 -9.30
N ALA A 199 0.54 -7.61 -10.27
CA ALA A 199 -0.08 -8.20 -11.44
C ALA A 199 0.87 -8.15 -12.65
N PRO A 200 0.94 -9.21 -13.49
CA PRO A 200 1.73 -9.15 -14.70
C PRO A 200 1.19 -8.06 -15.62
N GLN A 201 2.07 -7.26 -16.17
CA GLN A 201 1.71 -6.29 -17.19
C GLN A 201 1.24 -7.01 -18.45
N GLN A 202 0.16 -6.53 -19.04
CA GLN A 202 -0.48 -7.10 -20.21
C GLN A 202 -0.45 -6.10 -21.36
N ASP A 203 -0.34 -6.61 -22.57
CA ASP A 203 -0.36 -5.83 -23.81
C ASP A 203 -1.70 -5.14 -24.06
N THR A 204 -2.79 -5.64 -23.47
CA THR A 204 -4.12 -5.05 -23.59
C THR A 204 -4.77 -4.84 -22.22
N TYR A 205 -5.56 -3.77 -22.10
CA TYR A 205 -6.37 -3.53 -20.91
C TYR A 205 -7.40 -4.63 -20.65
N ALA A 206 -7.91 -5.27 -21.71
CA ALA A 206 -8.83 -6.39 -21.59
C ALA A 206 -8.18 -7.61 -20.91
N ALA A 207 -6.94 -7.92 -21.25
CA ALA A 207 -6.18 -9.00 -20.62
C ALA A 207 -5.83 -8.65 -19.16
N ALA A 208 -5.45 -7.40 -18.88
CA ALA A 208 -5.20 -6.92 -17.53
C ALA A 208 -6.48 -7.00 -16.64
N ALA A 209 -7.62 -6.54 -17.16
CA ALA A 209 -8.90 -6.65 -16.48
C ALA A 209 -9.28 -8.10 -16.17
N ALA A 210 -9.13 -9.00 -17.15
CA ALA A 210 -9.40 -10.43 -16.97
C ALA A 210 -8.49 -11.06 -15.91
N SER A 211 -7.21 -10.65 -15.84
CA SER A 211 -6.26 -11.10 -14.83
C SER A 211 -6.70 -10.70 -13.42
N LEU A 212 -7.08 -9.43 -13.20
CA LEU A 212 -7.52 -8.94 -11.88
C LEU A 212 -8.86 -9.56 -11.45
N VAL A 213 -9.83 -9.67 -12.37
CA VAL A 213 -11.12 -10.33 -12.06
C VAL A 213 -10.89 -11.81 -11.70
N ASN A 214 -10.04 -12.52 -12.43
CA ASN A 214 -9.68 -13.90 -12.09
C ASN A 214 -8.96 -13.99 -10.74
N ALA A 215 -8.12 -13.01 -10.38
CA ALA A 215 -7.49 -12.95 -9.07
C ALA A 215 -8.54 -12.78 -7.95
N LEU A 216 -9.49 -11.85 -8.10
CA LEU A 216 -10.61 -11.69 -7.16
C LEU A 216 -11.42 -12.98 -6.98
N LEU A 217 -11.67 -13.73 -8.06
CA LEU A 217 -12.45 -14.96 -8.01
C LEU A 217 -11.67 -16.13 -7.40
N ARG A 218 -10.33 -16.16 -7.53
CA ARG A 218 -9.48 -17.21 -6.95
C ARG A 218 -9.36 -17.11 -5.44
N THR A 219 -9.31 -15.92 -4.88
CA THR A 219 -9.20 -15.70 -3.43
C THR A 219 -10.41 -16.22 -2.64
N ASN A 220 -11.53 -16.53 -3.33
CA ASN A 220 -12.74 -17.09 -2.73
C ASN A 220 -12.87 -18.62 -2.87
N GLN A 221 -11.88 -19.30 -3.42
CA GLN A 221 -11.92 -20.77 -3.50
C GLN A 221 -11.35 -21.32 -2.20
N ASP A 222 -12.22 -21.86 -1.32
CA ASP A 222 -11.86 -22.71 -0.19
C ASP A 222 -11.09 -23.95 -0.72
N ARG A 223 -9.82 -23.75 -0.97
CA ARG A 223 -8.88 -24.84 -1.22
C ARG A 223 -8.22 -25.17 0.10
N GLY A 224 -8.90 -26.02 0.89
CA GLY A 224 -8.42 -26.61 2.14
C GLY A 224 -6.99 -26.23 2.57
N ASP A 225 -6.66 -26.21 3.80
CA ASP A 225 -5.38 -26.07 4.53
C ASP A 225 -4.12 -25.47 3.86
N ASN A 226 -4.16 -25.13 2.57
CA ASN A 226 -3.05 -24.46 1.88
C ASN A 226 -3.09 -22.96 2.16
N GLN A 227 -2.40 -22.56 3.21
CA GLN A 227 -2.11 -21.19 3.61
C GLN A 227 -1.53 -20.31 2.48
N ARG A 228 -1.21 -20.90 1.32
CA ARG A 228 -0.63 -20.26 0.14
C ARG A 228 -1.61 -19.39 -0.65
N ASP A 229 -2.91 -19.64 -0.56
CA ASP A 229 -3.94 -18.96 -1.36
C ASP A 229 -4.73 -17.91 -0.54
N ARG A 230 -4.32 -17.62 0.69
CA ARG A 230 -4.97 -16.61 1.54
C ARG A 230 -4.24 -15.27 1.40
N THR A 231 -5.01 -14.22 1.21
CA THR A 231 -4.49 -12.87 1.30
C THR A 231 -4.08 -12.56 2.75
N TRP A 232 -3.13 -11.66 2.97
CA TRP A 232 -2.76 -11.23 4.32
C TRP A 232 -3.93 -10.53 5.07
N LEU A 233 -4.95 -10.07 4.31
CA LEU A 233 -6.22 -9.55 4.84
C LEU A 233 -7.27 -10.65 5.10
N ALA A 234 -6.94 -11.92 4.86
CA ALA A 234 -7.88 -13.03 5.11
C ALA A 234 -8.31 -13.04 6.59
N GLY A 235 -9.61 -13.19 6.81
CA GLY A 235 -10.21 -13.08 8.15
C GLY A 235 -10.62 -11.66 8.53
N ALA A 236 -9.92 -10.63 8.06
CA ALA A 236 -10.24 -9.23 8.30
C ALA A 236 -11.13 -8.62 7.21
N THR A 237 -11.27 -9.26 6.07
CA THR A 237 -12.11 -8.81 4.94
C THR A 237 -13.07 -9.90 4.47
N LYS A 238 -14.02 -9.50 3.63
CA LYS A 238 -14.99 -10.38 2.97
C LYS A 238 -14.98 -10.15 1.47
N THR A 239 -15.25 -11.22 0.72
CA THR A 239 -15.55 -11.10 -0.70
C THR A 239 -17.06 -11.17 -0.93
N ALA A 240 -17.53 -10.46 -1.95
CA ALA A 240 -18.92 -10.55 -2.38
C ALA A 240 -19.19 -11.78 -3.25
N PHE A 241 -18.14 -12.42 -3.78
CA PHE A 241 -18.30 -13.55 -4.68
C PHE A 241 -18.60 -14.84 -3.91
N ARG A 242 -19.60 -15.56 -4.35
CA ARG A 242 -19.90 -16.90 -3.83
C ARG A 242 -18.87 -17.91 -4.37
N PRO A 243 -18.48 -18.93 -3.58
CA PRO A 243 -17.67 -20.03 -4.11
C PRO A 243 -18.30 -20.65 -5.35
N GLY A 244 -17.50 -20.87 -6.41
CA GLY A 244 -17.98 -21.36 -7.69
C GLY A 244 -18.50 -20.28 -8.65
N THR A 245 -18.35 -18.99 -8.32
CA THR A 245 -18.49 -17.90 -9.30
C THR A 245 -17.35 -17.97 -10.32
N THR A 246 -17.67 -17.81 -11.59
CA THR A 246 -16.69 -17.92 -12.69
C THR A 246 -16.79 -16.74 -13.65
N LEU A 247 -15.67 -16.38 -14.29
CA LEU A 247 -15.65 -15.44 -15.40
C LEU A 247 -15.93 -16.22 -16.71
N ILE A 248 -17.05 -15.91 -17.36
CA ILE A 248 -17.46 -16.59 -18.60
C ILE A 248 -16.46 -16.30 -19.71
N GLY A 249 -16.00 -17.38 -20.38
CA GLY A 249 -15.00 -17.30 -21.43
C GLY A 249 -13.60 -16.89 -20.94
N LYS A 250 -13.39 -16.77 -19.63
CA LYS A 250 -12.14 -16.32 -18.99
C LYS A 250 -11.58 -15.00 -19.55
N LYS A 251 -12.46 -14.13 -20.04
CA LYS A 251 -12.10 -12.87 -20.69
C LYS A 251 -13.00 -11.73 -20.25
N VAL A 252 -12.45 -10.53 -20.27
CA VAL A 252 -13.17 -9.25 -20.16
C VAL A 252 -13.05 -8.57 -21.53
N THR A 253 -14.09 -7.90 -21.97
CA THR A 253 -14.04 -7.07 -23.18
C THR A 253 -13.98 -5.61 -22.79
N ILE A 254 -13.22 -4.80 -23.54
CA ILE A 254 -13.17 -3.36 -23.35
C ILE A 254 -13.54 -2.68 -24.65
N ALA A 255 -14.56 -1.83 -24.59
CA ALA A 255 -14.99 -0.97 -25.69
C ALA A 255 -14.90 0.50 -25.23
N GLY A 256 -14.03 1.26 -25.90
CA GLY A 256 -13.69 2.61 -25.42
C GLY A 256 -13.07 2.57 -24.01
N GLN A 257 -13.81 3.09 -23.03
CA GLN A 257 -13.37 3.14 -21.64
C GLN A 257 -14.25 2.28 -20.70
N THR A 258 -15.12 1.44 -21.27
CA THR A 258 -16.02 0.55 -20.54
C THR A 258 -15.53 -0.89 -20.61
N ALA A 259 -15.34 -1.51 -19.46
CA ALA A 259 -15.06 -2.94 -19.33
C ALA A 259 -16.36 -3.71 -19.14
N THR A 260 -16.59 -4.75 -19.93
CA THR A 260 -17.73 -5.66 -19.76
C THR A 260 -17.26 -6.95 -19.13
N VAL A 261 -17.74 -7.25 -17.93
CA VAL A 261 -17.43 -8.43 -17.13
C VAL A 261 -18.65 -9.33 -17.07
N ASN A 262 -18.56 -10.55 -17.61
CA ASN A 262 -19.68 -11.50 -17.60
C ASN A 262 -19.39 -12.66 -16.63
N LEU A 263 -20.14 -12.69 -15.52
CA LEU A 263 -20.03 -13.75 -14.52
C LEU A 263 -21.03 -14.88 -14.77
N GLY A 264 -20.68 -16.04 -14.28
CA GLY A 264 -21.49 -17.25 -14.34
C GLY A 264 -21.33 -18.10 -13.10
N GLY A 265 -21.76 -19.35 -13.18
CA GLY A 265 -21.69 -20.28 -12.04
C GLY A 265 -22.55 -19.84 -10.87
N ALA A 266 -21.97 -19.72 -9.69
CA ALA A 266 -22.69 -19.34 -8.47
C ALA A 266 -23.25 -17.91 -8.49
N ALA A 267 -22.73 -17.02 -9.32
CA ALA A 267 -23.27 -15.66 -9.47
C ALA A 267 -24.72 -15.65 -9.95
N ALA A 268 -25.13 -16.64 -10.75
CA ALA A 268 -26.50 -16.75 -11.24
C ALA A 268 -27.56 -16.98 -10.12
N ARG A 269 -27.13 -17.33 -8.92
CA ARG A 269 -28.01 -17.55 -7.76
C ARG A 269 -27.85 -16.48 -6.69
N ALA A 270 -27.11 -15.42 -6.98
CA ALA A 270 -26.91 -14.33 -6.04
C ALA A 270 -28.16 -13.42 -5.98
N SER A 271 -28.42 -12.87 -4.80
CA SER A 271 -29.44 -11.84 -4.62
C SER A 271 -29.00 -10.51 -5.25
N SER A 272 -29.97 -9.58 -5.48
CA SER A 272 -29.66 -8.23 -5.99
C SER A 272 -28.60 -7.52 -5.14
N MET A 273 -28.68 -7.62 -3.82
CA MET A 273 -27.68 -7.02 -2.91
C MET A 273 -26.29 -7.63 -3.08
N GLU A 274 -26.19 -8.95 -3.24
CA GLU A 274 -24.90 -9.61 -3.49
C GLU A 274 -24.33 -9.22 -4.86
N LEU A 275 -25.19 -9.15 -5.88
CA LEU A 275 -24.80 -8.69 -7.23
C LEU A 275 -24.30 -7.24 -7.20
N ALA A 276 -24.98 -6.35 -6.46
CA ALA A 276 -24.54 -4.98 -6.27
C ALA A 276 -23.17 -4.91 -5.58
N ARG A 277 -22.94 -5.72 -4.56
CA ARG A 277 -21.61 -5.82 -3.89
C ARG A 277 -20.53 -6.38 -4.80
N MET A 278 -20.84 -7.42 -5.61
CA MET A 278 -19.92 -7.94 -6.63
C MET A 278 -19.56 -6.87 -7.66
N ALA A 279 -20.57 -6.15 -8.17
CA ALA A 279 -20.38 -5.07 -9.12
C ALA A 279 -19.42 -4.02 -8.55
N GLN A 280 -19.66 -3.55 -7.32
CA GLN A 280 -18.85 -2.51 -6.70
C GLN A 280 -17.42 -2.97 -6.44
N GLN A 281 -17.22 -4.23 -6.03
CA GLN A 281 -15.88 -4.82 -5.84
C GLN A 281 -15.11 -4.86 -7.17
N ILE A 282 -15.73 -5.25 -8.28
CA ILE A 282 -15.13 -5.26 -9.61
C ILE A 282 -14.89 -3.83 -10.11
N VAL A 283 -15.91 -2.96 -9.99
CA VAL A 283 -15.81 -1.56 -10.42
C VAL A 283 -14.60 -0.91 -9.75
N THR A 284 -14.51 -0.96 -8.42
CA THR A 284 -13.40 -0.33 -7.70
C THR A 284 -12.06 -0.93 -8.10
N THR A 285 -11.97 -2.26 -8.27
CA THR A 285 -10.72 -2.92 -8.71
C THR A 285 -10.26 -2.48 -10.10
N LEU A 286 -11.18 -2.26 -11.04
CA LEU A 286 -10.82 -1.93 -12.42
C LEU A 286 -10.71 -0.42 -12.68
N THR A 287 -11.36 0.42 -11.86
CA THR A 287 -11.40 1.88 -12.05
C THR A 287 -10.46 2.65 -11.13
N SER A 288 -9.92 2.01 -10.07
CA SER A 288 -8.94 2.66 -9.22
C SER A 288 -7.59 2.81 -9.94
N THR A 289 -6.91 3.88 -9.60
CA THR A 289 -5.50 4.06 -9.93
C THR A 289 -4.68 3.49 -8.78
N SER A 290 -3.66 2.72 -9.08
CA SER A 290 -2.63 2.33 -8.10
C SER A 290 -1.34 3.07 -8.46
N TYR A 291 -0.46 3.25 -7.50
CA TYR A 291 0.79 3.97 -7.70
C TYR A 291 1.54 3.49 -8.96
N GLY A 292 1.80 4.41 -9.87
CA GLY A 292 2.44 4.12 -11.16
C GLY A 292 1.61 3.31 -12.17
N ALA A 293 0.40 2.87 -11.80
CA ALA A 293 -0.47 2.08 -12.66
C ALA A 293 -1.82 2.78 -12.89
N PRO A 294 -2.16 3.16 -14.13
CA PRO A 294 -3.42 3.83 -14.43
C PRO A 294 -4.63 2.89 -14.26
N ALA A 295 -5.80 3.47 -14.07
CA ALA A 295 -7.06 2.72 -14.10
C ALA A 295 -7.18 1.92 -15.41
N ILE A 296 -7.72 0.71 -15.33
CA ILE A 296 -7.91 -0.17 -16.49
C ILE A 296 -9.15 0.24 -17.29
N ALA A 297 -10.18 0.69 -16.61
CA ALA A 297 -11.42 1.17 -17.21
C ALA A 297 -11.94 2.38 -16.44
N ARG A 298 -12.82 3.17 -17.05
CA ARG A 298 -13.58 4.22 -16.36
C ARG A 298 -14.97 3.76 -15.93
N HIS A 299 -15.52 2.83 -16.69
CA HIS A 299 -16.83 2.26 -16.43
C HIS A 299 -16.75 0.75 -16.50
N VAL A 300 -17.64 0.08 -15.79
CA VAL A 300 -17.75 -1.37 -15.81
C VAL A 300 -19.20 -1.77 -15.92
N ASP A 301 -19.50 -2.57 -16.93
CA ASP A 301 -20.79 -3.26 -17.08
C ASP A 301 -20.64 -4.67 -16.53
N LEU A 302 -21.38 -4.98 -15.47
CA LEU A 302 -21.46 -6.33 -14.94
C LEU A 302 -22.62 -7.08 -15.57
N LEU A 303 -22.34 -8.23 -16.17
CA LEU A 303 -23.35 -9.15 -16.68
C LEU A 303 -23.30 -10.45 -15.85
N VAL A 304 -24.46 -11.09 -15.72
CA VAL A 304 -24.58 -12.45 -15.20
C VAL A 304 -25.30 -13.30 -16.25
N ASN A 305 -24.60 -14.32 -16.77
CA ASN A 305 -25.08 -15.15 -17.89
C ASN A 305 -25.55 -14.32 -19.10
N GLY A 306 -24.85 -13.21 -19.39
CA GLY A 306 -25.16 -12.33 -20.51
C GLY A 306 -26.25 -11.28 -20.24
N GLN A 307 -26.86 -11.27 -19.08
CA GLN A 307 -27.84 -10.24 -18.68
C GLN A 307 -27.16 -9.17 -17.84
N LEU A 308 -27.39 -7.91 -18.19
CA LEU A 308 -26.84 -6.76 -17.46
C LEU A 308 -27.44 -6.71 -16.05
N VAL A 309 -26.58 -6.60 -15.06
CA VAL A 309 -26.98 -6.35 -13.67
C VAL A 309 -27.34 -4.87 -13.55
N ASP A 310 -28.57 -4.58 -13.14
CA ASP A 310 -29.01 -3.20 -12.91
C ASP A 310 -28.21 -2.59 -11.75
N SER A 311 -27.41 -1.58 -12.06
CA SER A 311 -26.53 -0.91 -11.10
C SER A 311 -27.25 0.15 -10.25
N ASN A 312 -28.54 0.40 -10.49
CA ASN A 312 -29.31 1.40 -9.75
C ASN A 312 -29.48 1.05 -8.25
N GLU A 313 -29.23 -0.20 -7.87
CA GLU A 313 -29.19 -0.66 -6.47
C GLU A 313 -27.76 -0.68 -5.87
N GLN A 314 -26.78 -0.03 -6.50
CA GLN A 314 -25.44 0.03 -5.91
C GLN A 314 -25.52 0.72 -4.55
N PRO A 315 -25.11 0.05 -3.49
CA PRO A 315 -25.02 0.72 -2.20
C PRO A 315 -24.01 1.86 -2.36
N SER A 316 -24.46 3.09 -2.14
CA SER A 316 -23.54 4.23 -2.09
C SER A 316 -22.57 3.97 -0.95
N LEU A 317 -21.28 3.86 -1.29
CA LEU A 317 -20.24 3.84 -0.25
C LEU A 317 -20.34 5.16 0.51
N PRO A 318 -20.33 5.14 1.83
CA PRO A 318 -20.20 6.38 2.60
C PRO A 318 -18.96 7.12 2.07
N GLY A 319 -19.17 8.30 1.53
CA GLY A 319 -18.05 9.15 1.13
C GLY A 319 -17.17 9.39 2.34
N ALA A 320 -15.86 9.42 2.16
CA ALA A 320 -14.97 9.90 3.20
C ALA A 320 -15.45 11.30 3.60
N ALA A 321 -15.62 11.55 4.90
CA ALA A 321 -15.94 12.88 5.38
C ALA A 321 -14.85 13.84 4.85
N PRO A 322 -15.23 14.98 4.26
CA PRO A 322 -14.23 15.90 3.75
C PRO A 322 -13.34 16.33 4.90
N ALA A 323 -12.03 16.11 4.77
CA ALA A 323 -11.05 16.56 5.75
C ALA A 323 -11.25 18.07 5.95
N SER A 324 -11.47 18.49 7.19
CA SER A 324 -11.80 19.90 7.49
C SER A 324 -10.62 20.87 7.31
N GLY A 325 -9.42 20.35 7.07
CA GLY A 325 -8.19 21.12 7.01
C GLY A 325 -7.85 21.83 8.32
N LEU A 326 -8.51 21.49 9.41
CA LEU A 326 -8.23 22.04 10.74
C LEU A 326 -7.09 21.26 11.38
N LEU A 327 -6.01 21.97 11.72
CA LEU A 327 -4.87 21.40 12.42
C LEU A 327 -5.00 21.67 13.92
N TYR A 328 -5.01 20.63 14.71
CA TYR A 328 -4.95 20.72 16.18
C TYR A 328 -3.53 20.47 16.66
N TYR A 329 -3.15 21.12 17.77
CA TYR A 329 -1.81 20.98 18.32
C TYR A 329 -1.77 21.34 19.82
N LEU A 330 -0.74 20.87 20.49
CA LEU A 330 -0.43 21.27 21.86
C LEU A 330 0.41 22.55 21.81
N ALA A 331 -0.17 23.67 22.21
CA ALA A 331 0.54 24.94 22.30
C ALA A 331 1.59 24.90 23.42
N SER A 332 2.61 25.74 23.33
CA SER A 332 3.71 25.82 24.33
C SER A 332 3.27 26.12 25.75
N ASN A 333 2.10 26.72 25.92
CA ASN A 333 1.48 26.97 27.21
C ASN A 333 0.62 25.79 27.74
N GLY A 334 0.68 24.63 27.13
CA GLY A 334 -0.06 23.42 27.52
C GLY A 334 -1.52 23.38 27.10
N THR A 335 -2.01 24.35 26.31
CA THR A 335 -3.39 24.35 25.82
C THR A 335 -3.51 23.61 24.49
N VAL A 336 -4.64 22.94 24.27
CA VAL A 336 -5.00 22.45 22.95
C VAL A 336 -5.50 23.61 22.11
N SER A 337 -4.90 23.80 20.95
CA SER A 337 -5.21 24.90 20.04
C SER A 337 -5.53 24.38 18.66
N VAL A 338 -6.27 25.17 17.87
CA VAL A 338 -6.61 24.88 16.49
C VAL A 338 -6.06 25.97 15.58
N TRP A 339 -5.41 25.57 14.50
CA TRP A 339 -4.96 26.47 13.44
C TRP A 339 -5.88 26.32 12.23
N LYS A 340 -6.30 27.46 11.67
CA LYS A 340 -7.11 27.54 10.46
C LYS A 340 -6.55 28.63 9.53
N GLY A 341 -5.78 28.19 8.55
CA GLY A 341 -5.21 29.06 7.52
C GLY A 341 -4.15 30.04 8.08
N GLN A 342 -4.53 31.15 8.64
CA GLN A 342 -3.59 32.16 9.17
C GLN A 342 -3.74 32.42 10.67
N ASN A 343 -4.77 31.86 11.27
CA ASN A 343 -5.12 32.17 12.66
C ASN A 343 -5.05 30.93 13.55
N SER A 344 -4.43 31.11 14.70
CA SER A 344 -4.38 30.15 15.78
C SER A 344 -5.36 30.54 16.89
N LYS A 345 -6.15 29.60 17.38
CA LYS A 345 -7.13 29.84 18.42
C LYS A 345 -7.10 28.72 19.46
N SER A 346 -6.93 29.10 20.70
CA SER A 346 -7.07 28.17 21.83
C SER A 346 -8.52 27.70 21.98
N ILE A 347 -8.70 26.42 22.24
CA ILE A 347 -10.02 25.82 22.49
C ILE A 347 -10.44 26.16 23.93
N ARG A 348 -11.62 26.81 24.08
CA ARG A 348 -12.06 27.38 25.33
C ARG A 348 -12.90 26.45 26.24
N ASN A 349 -12.79 25.16 26.07
CA ASN A 349 -13.45 24.16 26.92
C ASN A 349 -12.46 23.49 27.88
N SER A 350 -12.85 22.39 28.50
CA SER A 350 -12.00 21.59 29.41
C SER A 350 -10.67 21.16 28.76
N VAL A 351 -10.65 20.95 27.43
CA VAL A 351 -9.46 20.56 26.67
C VAL A 351 -8.47 21.71 26.54
N GLY A 352 -8.96 22.93 26.30
CA GLY A 352 -8.13 24.09 25.97
C GLY A 352 -7.68 24.91 27.17
N ARG A 353 -8.09 24.60 28.41
CA ARG A 353 -7.76 25.40 29.58
C ARG A 353 -6.37 25.14 30.17
N GLY A 354 -5.58 24.26 29.58
CA GLY A 354 -4.21 23.96 30.01
C GLY A 354 -4.10 23.29 31.39
N GLN A 355 -5.20 22.76 31.91
CA GLN A 355 -5.23 22.09 33.21
C GLN A 355 -4.78 20.63 33.16
N ILE A 356 -4.79 20.02 31.96
CA ILE A 356 -4.41 18.65 31.74
C ILE A 356 -3.13 18.64 30.88
N PRO A 357 -2.01 18.10 31.37
CA PRO A 357 -0.73 18.10 30.67
C PRO A 357 -0.67 17.00 29.62
N PHE A 358 -1.39 17.17 28.53
CA PHE A 358 -1.38 16.20 27.44
C PHE A 358 0.01 16.07 26.83
N THR A 359 0.38 14.83 26.51
CA THR A 359 1.61 14.48 25.77
C THR A 359 1.32 14.05 24.34
N GLU A 360 0.13 13.51 24.10
CA GLU A 360 -0.37 13.08 22.79
C GLU A 360 -1.79 13.56 22.57
N LEU A 361 -2.18 13.77 21.32
CA LEU A 361 -3.56 14.11 20.97
C LEU A 361 -3.98 13.50 19.63
N ALA A 362 -5.29 13.23 19.52
CA ALA A 362 -5.95 12.80 18.29
C ALA A 362 -7.37 13.38 18.23
N VAL A 363 -7.84 13.67 17.02
CA VAL A 363 -9.17 14.24 16.77
C VAL A 363 -9.87 13.48 15.67
N LEU A 364 -11.10 13.02 15.93
CA LEU A 364 -11.96 12.35 14.97
C LEU A 364 -13.19 13.21 14.66
N THR A 365 -13.66 13.21 13.40
CA THR A 365 -14.99 13.72 13.07
C THR A 365 -15.95 12.58 12.82
N GLU A 366 -17.04 12.56 13.58
CA GLU A 366 -18.13 11.66 13.28
C GLU A 366 -18.80 12.03 11.96
N PRO A 367 -18.91 11.09 11.01
CA PRO A 367 -19.44 11.38 9.66
C PRO A 367 -20.90 11.88 9.66
N THR A 368 -21.68 11.49 10.66
CA THR A 368 -23.13 11.73 10.71
C THR A 368 -23.55 12.99 11.45
N GLU A 369 -22.73 13.49 12.39
CA GLU A 369 -23.14 14.54 13.33
C GLU A 369 -22.29 15.82 13.27
N ALA A 370 -21.26 15.86 12.44
CA ALA A 370 -20.24 16.92 12.46
C ALA A 370 -19.63 17.16 13.88
N THR A 371 -19.84 16.20 14.78
CA THR A 371 -19.29 16.21 16.15
C THR A 371 -17.81 15.85 16.07
N ARG A 372 -17.00 16.63 16.76
CA ARG A 372 -15.56 16.38 16.86
C ARG A 372 -15.26 15.71 18.17
N LEU A 373 -14.72 14.49 18.09
CA LEU A 373 -14.25 13.74 19.24
C LEU A 373 -12.76 14.04 19.47
N PHE A 374 -12.38 14.08 20.72
CA PHE A 374 -11.02 14.31 21.16
C PHE A 374 -10.54 13.14 22.02
N ALA A 375 -9.31 12.72 21.80
CA ALA A 375 -8.57 11.87 22.71
C ALA A 375 -7.20 12.50 22.98
N GLY A 376 -6.80 12.58 24.24
CA GLY A 376 -5.50 13.09 24.64
C GLY A 376 -4.90 12.23 25.74
N ALA A 377 -3.64 11.83 25.60
CA ALA A 377 -2.93 11.06 26.60
C ALA A 377 -2.19 11.95 27.58
N VAL A 378 -2.25 11.58 28.85
CA VAL A 378 -1.37 12.06 29.90
C VAL A 378 -0.48 10.91 30.33
N SER A 379 0.81 11.07 30.08
CA SER A 379 1.83 10.10 30.46
C SER A 379 2.47 10.45 31.77
N SER A 380 2.49 9.52 32.72
CA SER A 380 3.29 9.59 33.93
C SER A 380 4.41 8.55 33.87
N GLY A 381 5.42 8.66 34.71
CA GLY A 381 6.57 7.72 34.65
C GLY A 381 6.22 6.25 34.86
N ARG A 382 4.98 5.91 35.24
CA ARG A 382 4.51 4.54 35.48
C ARG A 382 3.26 4.14 34.75
N GLY A 383 2.60 5.05 34.00
CA GLY A 383 1.36 4.70 33.33
C GLY A 383 0.86 5.77 32.35
N CYS A 384 -0.23 5.46 31.70
CA CYS A 384 -0.92 6.33 30.77
C CYS A 384 -2.41 6.41 31.11
N THR A 385 -2.94 7.63 31.06
CA THR A 385 -4.38 7.91 31.16
C THR A 385 -4.82 8.65 29.91
N VAL A 386 -5.82 8.15 29.21
CA VAL A 386 -6.40 8.80 28.04
C VAL A 386 -7.67 9.53 28.46
N TYR A 387 -7.72 10.81 28.20
CA TYR A 387 -8.89 11.66 28.36
C TYR A 387 -9.61 11.77 27.03
N HIS A 388 -10.88 11.44 27.00
CA HIS A 388 -11.65 11.45 25.76
C HIS A 388 -13.04 12.06 25.95
N GLY A 389 -13.61 12.53 24.85
CA GLY A 389 -14.93 13.18 24.83
C GLY A 389 -15.12 14.11 23.62
N THR A 390 -16.15 14.94 23.68
CA THR A 390 -16.44 15.90 22.61
C THR A 390 -15.51 17.10 22.69
N LEU A 391 -14.81 17.39 21.60
CA LEU A 391 -13.81 18.46 21.53
C LEU A 391 -14.36 19.86 21.87
N LEU A 392 -15.57 20.17 21.37
CA LEU A 392 -16.21 21.48 21.57
C LEU A 392 -17.29 21.45 22.66
N GLY A 393 -17.47 20.35 23.35
CA GLY A 393 -18.45 20.18 24.41
C GLY A 393 -18.09 20.94 25.67
N ILE A 394 -19.10 21.22 26.46
CA ILE A 394 -18.95 21.77 27.84
C ILE A 394 -18.77 20.65 28.86
N THR A 395 -19.06 19.42 28.49
CA THR A 395 -18.92 18.22 29.33
C THR A 395 -17.44 17.96 29.61
N PRO A 396 -17.04 17.66 30.84
CA PRO A 396 -15.68 17.27 31.14
C PRO A 396 -15.27 16.03 30.35
N LEU A 397 -13.97 15.96 29.97
CA LEU A 397 -13.42 14.77 29.37
C LEU A 397 -13.44 13.60 30.36
N THR A 398 -13.71 12.41 29.83
CA THR A 398 -13.69 11.17 30.61
C THR A 398 -12.25 10.63 30.68
N PRO A 399 -11.64 10.50 31.88
CA PRO A 399 -10.36 9.85 32.02
C PRO A 399 -10.53 8.33 32.01
N THR A 400 -9.75 7.62 31.21
CA THR A 400 -9.69 6.15 31.22
C THR A 400 -8.23 5.73 31.29
N SER A 401 -7.84 5.11 32.41
CA SER A 401 -6.48 4.58 32.57
C SER A 401 -6.33 3.23 31.90
N LEU A 402 -5.13 2.94 31.39
CA LEU A 402 -4.82 1.62 30.91
C LEU A 402 -4.82 0.61 32.06
N PRO A 403 -5.22 -0.64 31.82
CA PRO A 403 -5.39 -1.66 32.87
C PRO A 403 -4.12 -2.00 33.65
N ASP A 404 -2.97 -1.92 32.99
CA ASP A 404 -1.67 -2.19 33.62
C ASP A 404 -1.01 -0.88 34.08
N PRO A 405 -0.92 -0.63 35.39
CA PRO A 405 -0.27 0.59 35.94
C PRO A 405 1.25 0.63 35.65
N LEU A 406 1.84 -0.48 35.18
CA LEU A 406 3.23 -0.59 34.77
C LEU A 406 3.40 -0.52 33.25
N SER A 407 2.35 -0.20 32.51
CA SER A 407 2.40 -0.10 31.04
C SER A 407 3.39 0.95 30.52
N GLY A 408 3.80 1.88 31.37
CA GLY A 408 4.65 3.00 31.00
C GLY A 408 3.90 4.13 30.30
N PRO A 409 4.60 5.15 29.81
CA PRO A 409 3.99 6.26 29.10
C PRO A 409 3.34 5.80 27.78
N CYS A 410 2.27 6.49 27.38
CA CYS A 410 1.78 6.37 26.02
C CYS A 410 2.75 7.05 25.06
N THR A 411 3.07 6.34 23.98
CA THR A 411 3.91 6.84 22.90
C THR A 411 3.10 7.28 21.68
N SER A 412 1.82 6.88 21.61
CA SER A 412 0.91 7.26 20.53
C SER A 412 -0.53 7.09 20.96
N VAL A 413 -1.39 8.00 20.50
CA VAL A 413 -2.86 7.90 20.55
C VAL A 413 -3.41 8.21 19.17
N SER A 414 -4.38 7.43 18.71
CA SER A 414 -5.09 7.65 17.44
C SER A 414 -6.53 7.19 17.55
N TRP A 415 -7.36 7.61 16.61
CA TRP A 415 -8.70 7.12 16.39
C TRP A 415 -8.73 6.15 15.22
N ASP A 416 -9.74 5.33 15.16
CA ASP A 416 -10.15 4.74 13.91
C ASP A 416 -11.51 5.26 13.45
N SER A 417 -11.88 4.96 12.22
CA SER A 417 -13.13 5.43 11.63
C SER A 417 -14.40 4.79 12.24
N GLN A 418 -14.27 3.87 13.19
CA GLN A 418 -15.37 3.27 13.94
C GLN A 418 -15.52 3.90 15.32
N GLY A 419 -14.64 4.83 15.68
CA GLY A 419 -14.64 5.53 16.95
C GLY A 419 -13.95 4.77 18.07
N ASP A 420 -13.07 3.81 17.74
CA ASP A 420 -12.19 3.19 18.73
C ASP A 420 -10.97 4.08 18.98
N ILE A 421 -10.55 4.20 20.23
CA ILE A 421 -9.31 4.88 20.60
C ILE A 421 -8.19 3.87 20.74
N TRP A 422 -7.14 4.04 19.97
CA TRP A 422 -5.93 3.23 20.00
C TRP A 422 -4.86 3.93 20.82
N ALA A 423 -4.26 3.23 21.77
CA ALA A 423 -3.17 3.74 22.61
C ALA A 423 -2.00 2.76 22.57
N VAL A 424 -0.78 3.28 22.48
CA VAL A 424 0.45 2.49 22.43
C VAL A 424 1.30 2.78 23.64
N THR A 425 1.84 1.74 24.24
CA THR A 425 2.83 1.80 25.32
C THR A 425 3.99 0.85 25.02
N ALA A 426 5.05 0.91 25.79
CA ALA A 426 6.18 -0.02 25.65
C ALA A 426 5.78 -1.50 25.82
N ARG A 427 4.60 -1.80 26.39
CA ARG A 427 4.13 -3.17 26.64
C ARG A 427 3.13 -3.67 25.62
N GLY A 428 2.66 -2.84 24.71
CA GLY A 428 1.74 -3.27 23.67
C GLY A 428 0.77 -2.21 23.21
N ILE A 429 -0.23 -2.67 22.50
CA ILE A 429 -1.29 -1.89 21.89
C ILE A 429 -2.59 -2.14 22.65
N TRP A 430 -3.32 -1.09 22.90
CA TRP A 430 -4.56 -1.07 23.66
C TRP A 430 -5.65 -0.36 22.88
N VAL A 431 -6.88 -0.84 22.98
CA VAL A 431 -8.03 -0.23 22.29
C VAL A 431 -9.15 0.02 23.29
N LEU A 432 -9.73 1.21 23.26
CA LEU A 432 -10.96 1.55 23.97
C LEU A 432 -12.11 1.65 22.98
N PRO A 433 -12.99 0.64 22.90
CA PRO A 433 -14.14 0.69 22.02
C PRO A 433 -15.17 1.74 22.45
N PRO A 434 -15.98 2.27 21.51
CA PRO A 434 -17.04 3.24 21.83
C PRO A 434 -17.96 2.73 22.92
N GLY A 435 -18.26 3.61 23.88
CA GLY A 435 -19.16 3.29 25.01
C GLY A 435 -18.61 2.31 26.04
N LYS A 436 -17.36 1.82 25.89
CA LYS A 436 -16.69 1.01 26.92
C LYS A 436 -15.94 1.90 27.90
N GLN A 437 -15.72 1.36 29.11
CA GLN A 437 -15.04 2.07 30.20
C GLN A 437 -13.61 1.59 30.42
N HIS A 438 -13.19 0.53 29.72
CA HIS A 438 -11.90 -0.10 29.90
C HIS A 438 -11.24 -0.40 28.55
N PHE A 439 -9.94 -0.16 28.50
CA PHE A 439 -9.11 -0.58 27.39
C PHE A 439 -8.99 -2.11 27.36
N VAL A 440 -9.00 -2.68 26.16
CA VAL A 440 -8.69 -4.09 25.89
C VAL A 440 -7.33 -4.18 25.23
N SER A 441 -6.56 -5.20 25.57
CA SER A 441 -5.28 -5.47 24.89
C SER A 441 -5.51 -5.99 23.49
N VAL A 442 -4.70 -5.55 22.55
CA VAL A 442 -4.61 -6.14 21.21
C VAL A 442 -3.72 -7.38 21.29
N THR A 443 -4.12 -8.45 20.61
CA THR A 443 -3.38 -9.71 20.53
C THR A 443 -3.02 -10.03 19.09
N SER A 444 -2.14 -10.99 18.86
CA SER A 444 -1.84 -11.52 17.52
C SER A 444 -2.55 -12.84 17.26
N GLU A 445 -2.69 -13.23 15.99
CA GLU A 445 -3.22 -14.53 15.58
C GLU A 445 -2.42 -15.71 16.17
N ASP A 446 -1.13 -15.51 16.43
CA ASP A 446 -0.24 -16.50 17.05
C ASP A 446 -0.45 -16.62 18.57
N GLY A 447 -1.39 -15.86 19.16
CA GLY A 447 -1.69 -15.86 20.60
C GLY A 447 -0.72 -15.00 21.43
N GLY A 448 0.24 -14.33 20.79
CA GLY A 448 1.14 -13.35 21.44
C GLY A 448 0.50 -11.98 21.62
N SER A 449 1.20 -11.06 22.27
CA SER A 449 0.78 -9.66 22.40
C SER A 449 0.99 -8.86 21.10
N LEU A 450 1.92 -9.30 20.25
CA LEU A 450 2.25 -8.66 18.97
C LEU A 450 2.54 -9.74 17.92
N PRO A 451 2.18 -9.49 16.64
CA PRO A 451 2.47 -10.41 15.55
C PRO A 451 3.99 -10.47 15.26
N LEU A 452 4.43 -11.54 14.60
CA LEU A 452 5.82 -11.65 14.14
C LEU A 452 6.12 -10.59 13.07
N LEU A 453 7.35 -10.08 13.07
CA LEU A 453 7.82 -9.19 12.02
C LEU A 453 7.89 -9.92 10.66
N PRO A 454 7.86 -9.17 9.54
CA PRO A 454 8.00 -9.76 8.21
C PRO A 454 9.24 -10.65 8.11
N GLY A 455 9.08 -11.84 7.55
CA GLY A 455 10.16 -12.84 7.48
C GLY A 455 10.26 -13.75 8.69
N GLY A 456 9.39 -13.64 9.69
CA GLY A 456 9.37 -14.52 10.86
C GLY A 456 10.62 -14.35 11.74
N SER A 457 11.14 -13.13 11.84
CA SER A 457 12.27 -12.84 12.73
C SER A 457 11.87 -13.11 14.19
N PRO A 458 12.63 -13.91 14.94
CA PRO A 458 12.39 -14.12 16.36
C PRO A 458 12.84 -12.93 17.23
N ALA A 459 13.40 -11.88 16.61
CA ALA A 459 13.80 -10.69 17.33
C ALA A 459 12.55 -10.03 17.96
N GLY A 460 12.62 -9.70 19.24
CA GLY A 460 11.63 -8.89 19.91
C GLY A 460 11.59 -7.49 19.29
N TYR A 461 10.47 -6.80 19.46
CA TYR A 461 10.33 -5.42 19.04
C TYR A 461 9.30 -4.70 19.90
N HIS A 462 9.36 -3.36 19.88
CA HIS A 462 8.40 -2.50 20.53
C HIS A 462 7.68 -1.66 19.48
N VAL A 463 6.37 -1.51 19.67
CA VAL A 463 5.58 -0.58 18.84
C VAL A 463 5.74 0.82 19.41
N LEU A 464 6.08 1.77 18.55
CA LEU A 464 6.25 3.19 18.91
C LEU A 464 5.00 4.00 18.58
N SER A 465 4.35 3.72 17.45
CA SER A 465 3.09 4.35 17.07
C SER A 465 2.23 3.42 16.21
N VAL A 466 0.93 3.67 16.25
CA VAL A 466 -0.09 3.00 15.44
C VAL A 466 -0.93 4.06 14.75
N ARG A 467 -1.19 3.84 13.46
CA ARG A 467 -2.17 4.60 12.68
C ARG A 467 -3.09 3.63 11.97
N VAL A 468 -4.37 3.74 12.27
CA VAL A 468 -5.38 2.88 11.66
C VAL A 468 -5.79 3.46 10.32
N ALA A 469 -5.89 2.61 9.29
CA ALA A 469 -6.33 3.06 7.98
C ALA A 469 -7.79 3.56 8.01
N PRO A 470 -8.19 4.43 7.08
CA PRO A 470 -9.58 4.89 6.99
C PRO A 470 -10.61 3.76 6.82
N ASP A 471 -10.18 2.57 6.40
CA ASP A 471 -11.04 1.37 6.28
C ASP A 471 -11.27 0.66 7.62
N ALA A 472 -10.51 0.99 8.67
CA ALA A 472 -10.53 0.36 9.98
C ALA A 472 -10.22 -1.16 10.00
N VAL A 473 -9.57 -1.65 8.95
CA VAL A 473 -9.17 -3.06 8.76
C VAL A 473 -7.66 -3.21 8.76
N ARG A 474 -6.92 -2.15 8.41
CA ARG A 474 -5.46 -2.14 8.32
C ARG A 474 -4.88 -1.18 9.34
N VAL A 475 -3.76 -1.56 9.93
CA VAL A 475 -2.97 -0.67 10.80
C VAL A 475 -1.54 -0.56 10.28
N ALA A 476 -1.03 0.67 10.21
CA ALA A 476 0.38 0.94 10.00
C ALA A 476 1.05 1.17 11.36
N MET A 477 2.19 0.54 11.58
CA MET A 477 2.93 0.59 12.84
C MET A 477 4.37 1.02 12.59
N LEU A 478 4.84 1.97 13.37
CA LEU A 478 6.27 2.22 13.53
C LEU A 478 6.78 1.33 14.65
N VAL A 479 7.74 0.49 14.35
CA VAL A 479 8.31 -0.44 15.32
C VAL A 479 9.81 -0.19 15.52
N GLN A 480 10.29 -0.46 16.73
CA GLN A 480 11.69 -0.49 17.07
C GLN A 480 12.10 -1.94 17.31
N VAL A 481 12.90 -2.51 16.45
CA VAL A 481 13.43 -3.87 16.64
C VAL A 481 14.39 -3.89 17.82
N ASP A 482 14.37 -4.95 18.60
CA ASP A 482 15.29 -5.08 19.74
C ASP A 482 16.73 -5.18 19.23
N GLY A 483 17.59 -4.43 19.87
CA GLY A 483 19.00 -4.37 19.57
C GLY A 483 19.83 -5.09 20.63
N SER A 484 21.14 -4.85 20.59
CA SER A 484 22.03 -5.23 21.68
C SER A 484 21.96 -4.21 22.83
N ALA A 485 22.49 -4.59 24.00
CA ALA A 485 22.56 -3.69 25.17
C ALA A 485 23.30 -2.35 24.89
N SER A 486 24.13 -2.31 23.86
CA SER A 486 24.92 -1.13 23.48
C SER A 486 24.40 -0.37 22.27
N LYS A 487 23.44 -0.95 21.48
CA LYS A 487 22.93 -0.33 20.27
C LYS A 487 21.46 -0.70 20.03
N PRO A 488 20.54 0.28 20.00
CA PRO A 488 19.17 0.04 19.57
C PRO A 488 19.13 -0.59 18.18
N GLY A 489 18.20 -1.51 17.95
CA GLY A 489 17.96 -2.06 16.62
C GLY A 489 17.37 -1.05 15.66
N PRO A 490 17.16 -1.41 14.41
CA PRO A 490 16.55 -0.52 13.42
C PRO A 490 15.08 -0.21 13.76
N LYS A 491 14.61 0.93 13.26
CA LYS A 491 13.18 1.23 13.19
C LYS A 491 12.66 0.82 11.83
N GLU A 492 11.46 0.27 11.81
CA GLU A 492 10.82 -0.22 10.60
C GLU A 492 9.35 0.21 10.56
N VAL A 493 8.81 0.32 9.37
CA VAL A 493 7.36 0.49 9.14
C VAL A 493 6.80 -0.85 8.72
N VAL A 494 5.79 -1.31 9.45
CA VAL A 494 5.09 -2.55 9.14
C VAL A 494 3.59 -2.31 9.16
N MET A 495 2.86 -3.14 8.44
CA MET A 495 1.40 -3.10 8.41
C MET A 495 0.83 -4.46 8.80
N ALA A 496 -0.32 -4.46 9.47
CA ALA A 496 -1.05 -5.66 9.82
C ALA A 496 -2.55 -5.48 9.56
N ALA A 497 -3.25 -6.60 9.31
CA ALA A 497 -4.69 -6.62 9.29
C ALA A 497 -5.24 -6.63 10.73
N VAL A 498 -6.40 -6.00 10.94
CA VAL A 498 -7.11 -5.98 12.21
C VAL A 498 -8.40 -6.77 12.08
N THR A 499 -8.55 -7.81 12.88
CA THR A 499 -9.79 -8.55 13.02
C THR A 499 -10.45 -8.20 14.36
N ARG A 500 -11.74 -7.86 14.32
CA ARG A 500 -12.56 -7.71 15.52
C ARG A 500 -13.38 -8.98 15.72
N THR A 501 -13.13 -9.67 16.82
CA THR A 501 -13.89 -10.89 17.13
C THR A 501 -15.30 -10.54 17.61
N PRO A 502 -16.27 -11.48 17.50
CA PRO A 502 -17.62 -11.27 18.05
C PRO A 502 -17.62 -11.00 19.58
N GLN A 503 -16.56 -11.38 20.28
CA GLN A 503 -16.37 -11.13 21.71
C GLN A 503 -15.81 -9.73 22.00
N GLY A 504 -15.53 -8.93 20.95
CA GLY A 504 -14.98 -7.57 21.07
C GLY A 504 -13.47 -7.51 21.30
N GLN A 505 -12.75 -8.58 20.98
CA GLN A 505 -11.29 -8.60 20.99
C GLN A 505 -10.74 -8.05 19.67
N PHE A 506 -9.55 -7.46 19.73
CA PHE A 506 -8.81 -6.99 18.57
C PHE A 506 -7.61 -7.90 18.35
N VAL A 507 -7.53 -8.47 17.15
CA VAL A 507 -6.48 -9.43 16.79
C VAL A 507 -5.76 -8.91 15.55
N LEU A 508 -4.43 -8.79 15.64
CA LEU A 508 -3.58 -8.47 14.50
C LEU A 508 -3.18 -9.73 13.75
N GLY A 509 -3.35 -9.71 12.46
CA GLY A 509 -2.81 -10.72 11.56
C GLY A 509 -1.31 -10.60 11.35
N SER A 510 -0.77 -11.42 10.46
CA SER A 510 0.64 -11.36 10.08
C SER A 510 1.04 -9.99 9.56
N THR A 511 2.27 -9.55 9.87
CA THR A 511 2.78 -8.25 9.41
C THR A 511 3.37 -8.34 8.01
N VAL A 512 3.25 -7.23 7.28
CA VAL A 512 3.96 -7.00 6.01
C VAL A 512 4.84 -5.76 6.12
N ALA A 513 6.02 -5.79 5.49
CA ALA A 513 6.91 -4.64 5.47
C ALA A 513 6.39 -3.57 4.51
N VAL A 514 6.49 -2.30 4.91
CA VAL A 514 6.13 -1.14 4.08
C VAL A 514 7.34 -0.22 4.03
N GLY A 515 7.78 0.16 2.83
CA GLY A 515 8.98 0.97 2.65
C GLY A 515 10.24 0.37 3.29
N PRO A 516 10.59 -0.90 3.01
CA PRO A 516 11.65 -1.62 3.73
C PRO A 516 13.05 -1.04 3.51
N THR A 517 13.21 -0.10 2.60
CA THR A 517 14.49 0.59 2.32
C THR A 517 14.62 1.95 3.01
N LEU A 518 13.59 2.40 3.77
CA LEU A 518 13.64 3.65 4.52
C LEU A 518 14.69 3.58 5.63
N ALA A 519 15.53 4.60 5.69
CA ALA A 519 16.57 4.70 6.71
C ALA A 519 16.05 5.50 7.92
N GLY A 520 15.85 4.83 9.06
CA GLY A 520 15.50 5.45 10.33
C GLY A 520 14.14 6.18 10.34
N PRO A 521 13.05 5.52 10.00
CA PRO A 521 11.72 6.13 10.09
C PRO A 521 11.44 6.56 11.53
N SER A 522 10.79 7.71 11.71
CA SER A 522 10.56 8.31 13.04
C SER A 522 9.11 8.68 13.32
N ALA A 523 8.31 8.93 12.27
CA ALA A 523 6.87 9.15 12.37
C ALA A 523 6.19 8.74 11.07
N LEU A 524 4.91 8.39 11.14
CA LEU A 524 4.10 8.03 9.98
C LEU A 524 2.64 8.45 10.18
N ASP A 525 1.93 8.63 9.06
CA ASP A 525 0.48 8.77 9.03
C ASP A 525 -0.07 8.33 7.67
N TRP A 526 -1.39 8.13 7.56
CA TRP A 526 -2.05 7.80 6.30
C TRP A 526 -2.23 9.05 5.44
N LEU A 527 -1.70 9.02 4.24
CA LEU A 527 -1.88 10.07 3.25
C LEU A 527 -3.21 9.91 2.50
N ASP A 528 -3.56 8.66 2.23
CA ASP A 528 -4.85 8.23 1.71
C ASP A 528 -5.07 6.73 2.02
N ALA A 529 -5.94 6.04 1.27
CA ALA A 529 -6.19 4.62 1.48
C ALA A 529 -5.02 3.71 1.06
N ASP A 530 -4.13 4.20 0.19
CA ASP A 530 -3.10 3.39 -0.47
C ASP A 530 -1.66 3.82 -0.15
N ASP A 531 -1.50 5.00 0.45
CA ASP A 531 -0.19 5.59 0.72
C ASP A 531 -0.04 6.06 2.16
N LEU A 532 1.15 5.83 2.71
CA LEU A 532 1.60 6.45 3.95
C LEU A 532 2.51 7.65 3.65
N VAL A 533 2.47 8.67 4.49
CA VAL A 533 3.56 9.62 4.61
C VAL A 533 4.46 9.18 5.76
N VAL A 534 5.77 9.13 5.51
CA VAL A 534 6.75 8.69 6.50
C VAL A 534 7.87 9.73 6.62
N LEU A 535 8.13 10.15 7.85
CA LEU A 535 9.31 10.94 8.19
C LEU A 535 10.48 9.98 8.43
N ALA A 536 11.49 10.02 7.58
CA ALA A 536 12.67 9.18 7.70
C ALA A 536 13.96 10.01 7.54
N GLY A 537 14.78 10.04 8.57
CA GLY A 537 15.93 10.93 8.62
C GLY A 537 15.51 12.40 8.55
N SER A 538 15.97 13.11 7.52
CA SER A 538 15.64 14.52 7.25
C SER A 538 14.69 14.70 6.07
N GLU A 539 13.95 13.68 5.68
CA GLU A 539 13.11 13.67 4.48
C GLU A 539 11.71 13.13 4.78
N LEU A 540 10.74 13.61 4.02
CA LEU A 540 9.40 13.04 3.94
C LEU A 540 9.28 12.17 2.69
N TYR A 541 8.69 11.00 2.86
CA TYR A 541 8.42 10.06 1.78
C TYR A 541 6.94 9.74 1.68
N SER A 542 6.42 9.65 0.47
CA SER A 542 5.21 8.89 0.16
C SER A 542 5.60 7.43 0.00
N VAL A 543 4.93 6.57 0.71
CA VAL A 543 5.25 5.15 0.77
C VAL A 543 4.00 4.34 0.43
N PRO A 544 3.92 3.83 -0.80
CA PRO A 544 2.81 2.99 -1.20
C PRO A 544 2.74 1.72 -0.37
N VAL A 545 1.55 1.38 0.13
CA VAL A 545 1.35 0.16 0.91
C VAL A 545 1.23 -1.10 0.04
N ASN A 546 1.23 -0.93 -1.28
CA ASN A 546 1.11 -2.01 -2.27
C ASN A 546 2.45 -2.50 -2.83
N GLY A 547 3.58 -2.18 -2.18
CA GLY A 547 4.91 -2.57 -2.63
C GLY A 547 5.48 -1.72 -3.78
N GLY A 548 4.80 -0.62 -4.14
CA GLY A 548 5.34 0.37 -5.09
C GLY A 548 6.61 1.05 -4.56
N ALA A 549 7.34 1.70 -5.47
CA ALA A 549 8.52 2.46 -5.08
C ALA A 549 8.13 3.64 -4.18
N GLN A 550 8.85 3.82 -3.08
CA GLN A 550 8.70 5.00 -2.25
C GLN A 550 9.20 6.26 -2.98
N GLU A 551 8.48 7.36 -2.84
CA GLU A 551 8.86 8.64 -3.43
C GLU A 551 9.21 9.66 -2.36
N ARG A 552 10.29 10.39 -2.61
CA ARG A 552 10.65 11.53 -1.78
C ARG A 552 9.70 12.68 -2.09
N ILE A 553 9.00 13.18 -1.07
CA ILE A 553 8.11 14.35 -1.20
C ILE A 553 8.93 15.64 -1.09
N THR A 554 9.54 15.88 0.07
CA THR A 554 10.26 17.12 0.37
C THR A 554 11.20 16.93 1.56
N PRO A 555 12.26 17.73 1.70
CA PRO A 555 13.03 17.77 2.94
C PRO A 555 12.15 18.11 4.15
N ALA A 556 12.37 17.42 5.24
CA ALA A 556 11.72 17.73 6.51
C ALA A 556 12.47 18.83 7.24
N PRO A 557 11.77 19.76 7.92
CA PRO A 557 12.40 20.76 8.77
C PRO A 557 13.22 20.11 9.89
N ALA A 558 14.35 20.73 10.24
CA ALA A 558 15.23 20.21 11.28
C ALA A 558 14.50 20.11 12.63
N GLY A 559 14.64 18.97 13.29
CA GLY A 559 14.01 18.73 14.59
C GLY A 559 12.54 18.32 14.55
N ALA A 560 11.97 18.08 13.38
CA ALA A 560 10.62 17.52 13.27
C ALA A 560 10.54 16.12 13.89
N VAL A 561 9.53 15.87 14.73
CA VAL A 561 9.33 14.60 15.45
C VAL A 561 7.89 14.12 15.44
N SER A 562 6.92 15.00 15.21
CA SER A 562 5.50 14.69 15.12
C SER A 562 5.02 14.96 13.71
N LEU A 563 4.20 14.06 13.18
CA LEU A 563 3.68 14.06 11.81
C LEU A 563 2.20 13.73 11.84
N THR A 564 1.44 14.44 11.03
CA THR A 564 0.06 14.09 10.71
C THR A 564 -0.26 14.46 9.26
N ALA A 565 -1.20 13.76 8.65
CA ALA A 565 -1.65 14.02 7.29
C ALA A 565 -3.17 13.97 7.17
N THR A 566 -3.70 14.50 6.08
CA THR A 566 -5.10 14.35 5.70
C THR A 566 -5.22 13.47 4.48
N GLY A 567 -6.34 12.79 4.31
CA GLY A 567 -6.65 12.02 3.10
C GLY A 567 -6.71 12.85 1.80
N THR A 568 -6.44 14.15 1.87
CA THR A 568 -6.35 15.08 0.73
C THR A 568 -4.92 15.55 0.44
N GLY A 569 -3.93 14.97 1.09
CA GLY A 569 -2.51 15.26 0.84
C GLY A 569 -1.93 16.45 1.60
N GLN A 570 -2.65 17.02 2.58
CA GLN A 570 -2.08 18.03 3.47
C GLN A 570 -1.23 17.34 4.53
N ILE A 571 -0.07 17.90 4.84
CA ILE A 571 0.87 17.35 5.82
C ILE A 571 1.18 18.43 6.86
N ALA A 572 1.27 18.05 8.12
CA ALA A 572 1.80 18.92 9.18
C ALA A 572 2.87 18.19 9.98
N LEU A 573 3.88 18.95 10.37
CA LEU A 573 4.99 18.53 11.22
C LEU A 573 5.11 19.43 12.44
N ALA A 574 5.56 18.87 13.55
CA ALA A 574 5.96 19.65 14.70
C ALA A 574 7.28 19.15 15.29
N GLY A 575 8.06 20.08 15.83
CA GLY A 575 9.30 19.78 16.54
C GLY A 575 10.03 21.05 16.98
N GLY A 576 10.78 20.97 18.08
CA GLY A 576 11.49 22.13 18.62
C GLY A 576 10.59 23.33 18.98
N GLY A 577 9.30 23.08 19.27
CA GLY A 577 8.31 24.14 19.54
C GLY A 577 7.77 24.84 18.30
N GLN A 578 8.14 24.41 17.11
CA GLN A 578 7.70 24.98 15.84
C GLN A 578 6.77 24.02 15.10
N ILE A 579 5.90 24.57 14.25
CA ILE A 579 4.95 23.82 13.42
C ILE A 579 5.10 24.23 11.96
N TRP A 580 5.09 23.25 11.09
CA TRP A 580 5.15 23.43 9.65
C TRP A 580 3.98 22.73 8.98
N VAL A 581 3.49 23.28 7.89
CA VAL A 581 2.41 22.71 7.08
C VAL A 581 2.78 22.70 5.61
N SER A 582 2.26 21.73 4.88
CA SER A 582 2.23 21.72 3.42
C SER A 582 0.79 21.63 2.96
N SER A 583 0.42 22.37 1.92
CA SER A 583 -0.92 22.34 1.36
C SER A 583 -1.09 21.29 0.26
N GLY A 584 -0.04 20.54 -0.08
CA GLY A 584 -0.03 19.47 -1.07
C GLY A 584 1.34 18.82 -1.17
N LEU A 585 1.40 17.65 -1.80
CA LEU A 585 2.62 16.85 -1.91
C LEU A 585 3.74 17.57 -2.70
N ASP A 586 3.37 18.35 -3.69
CA ASP A 586 4.32 19.10 -4.54
C ASP A 586 4.76 20.42 -3.92
N GLN A 587 4.32 20.72 -2.70
CA GLN A 587 4.62 21.98 -2.02
C GLN A 587 5.53 21.73 -0.81
N GLY A 588 6.56 22.56 -0.72
CA GLY A 588 7.48 22.50 0.43
C GLY A 588 6.78 22.83 1.76
N MET A 589 7.41 22.42 2.86
CA MET A 589 6.93 22.71 4.21
C MET A 589 7.09 24.19 4.54
N GLN A 590 6.01 24.83 4.96
CA GLN A 590 5.99 26.23 5.39
C GLN A 590 5.80 26.33 6.90
N GLN A 591 6.68 27.06 7.57
CA GLN A 591 6.53 27.33 8.99
C GLN A 591 5.35 28.27 9.22
N ILE A 592 4.48 27.91 10.15
CA ILE A 592 3.37 28.77 10.57
C ILE A 592 3.73 29.56 11.84
N THR A 593 2.96 30.59 12.15
CA THR A 593 3.17 31.42 13.35
C THR A 593 2.78 30.73 14.66
N ALA A 594 2.03 29.61 14.59
CA ALA A 594 1.69 28.81 15.74
C ALA A 594 2.94 28.13 16.32
N GLN A 595 3.05 28.12 17.64
CA GLN A 595 4.12 27.43 18.37
C GLN A 595 3.53 26.34 19.25
N GLY A 596 4.14 25.16 19.17
CA GLY A 596 3.66 24.02 19.93
C GLY A 596 4.34 22.71 19.54
N SER A 597 3.77 21.65 20.04
CA SER A 597 4.21 20.28 19.78
C SER A 597 3.00 19.42 19.45
N ASN A 598 3.25 18.21 19.00
CA ASN A 598 2.24 17.18 18.77
C ASN A 598 1.06 17.70 17.93
N VAL A 599 1.06 17.38 16.67
CA VAL A 599 0.07 17.84 15.71
C VAL A 599 -0.90 16.72 15.34
N ALA A 600 -2.16 17.05 15.14
CA ALA A 600 -3.17 16.15 14.62
C ALA A 600 -4.09 16.87 13.64
N TYR A 601 -4.18 16.36 12.42
CA TYR A 601 -5.34 16.63 11.60
C TYR A 601 -6.51 15.78 12.10
N GLN A 602 -7.67 16.14 11.66
CA GLN A 602 -8.89 15.42 11.93
C GLN A 602 -8.91 14.14 11.11
N GLU A 603 -8.97 12.98 11.78
CA GLU A 603 -9.12 11.64 11.19
C GLU A 603 -10.56 11.36 10.76
#